data_af3b60bb4e236018eabd26a466605823
#
_entry.id   af3b60bb4e236018eabd26a466605823
#
_cell.length_a   1.000
_cell.length_b   1.000
_cell.length_c   1.000
_cell.angle_alpha   90.00
_cell.angle_beta   90.00
_cell.angle_gamma   90.00
#
_symmetry.space_group_name_H-M   'P 1'
#
loop_
_entity.id
_entity.type
_entity.pdbx_description
1 polymer ?
#
loop_
_entity_poly.entity_id
_entity_poly.type
_entity_poly.pdbx_seq_one_letter_code
_entity_poly.pdbx_strand_id
1 'polypeptide(L)'
;MPSENNLRQALEDVRAAYRLLYAYQRRTLDTISLVIDQFPDRTFYQWSNLLCDMPPARGKTPFGRWTWDFMPLYNTSFLFTKGGDASNYPQQGDWLLEVKLETDSGHAEFWGRRTEPSIADLGDVADTKSALSLIVWKCVETFPKNSNWYNDVWYAHPWPSMDVIEAGNAAVVADGKIHSFQVDTLLEELEDRASVIRFTSAAKATFASTLDMDLA
;
A
#
# COMPACT_ATOMS: atom_id res chain seq x y z
N MET A 1 38.84 -0.24 -17.23
CA MET A 1 38.32 -1.39 -16.47
C MET A 1 38.33 -0.99 -15.00
N PRO A 2 37.25 -1.15 -14.25
CA PRO A 2 37.31 -0.96 -12.80
C PRO A 2 38.34 -1.92 -12.22
N SER A 3 39.16 -1.46 -11.26
CA SER A 3 40.14 -2.33 -10.60
C SER A 3 39.45 -3.44 -9.83
N GLU A 4 40.12 -4.60 -9.62
CA GLU A 4 39.54 -5.74 -8.83
C GLU A 4 39.07 -5.29 -7.45
N ASN A 5 39.73 -4.31 -6.84
CA ASN A 5 39.32 -3.71 -5.56
C ASN A 5 37.96 -3.00 -5.65
N ASN A 6 37.65 -2.34 -6.79
CA ASN A 6 36.36 -1.67 -6.95
C ASN A 6 35.19 -2.65 -7.07
N LEU A 7 35.37 -3.79 -7.75
CA LEU A 7 34.32 -4.81 -7.85
C LEU A 7 34.05 -5.50 -6.52
N ARG A 8 35.12 -5.82 -5.78
CA ARG A 8 34.97 -6.41 -4.45
C ARG A 8 34.19 -5.51 -3.50
N GLN A 9 34.55 -4.22 -3.45
CA GLN A 9 33.84 -3.24 -2.62
C GLN A 9 32.37 -3.11 -3.04
N ALA A 10 32.09 -2.97 -4.35
CA ALA A 10 30.71 -2.90 -4.84
C ALA A 10 29.88 -4.12 -4.44
N LEU A 11 30.43 -5.33 -4.47
CA LEU A 11 29.74 -6.54 -4.02
C LEU A 11 29.56 -6.58 -2.50
N GLU A 12 30.45 -5.96 -1.71
CA GLU A 12 30.27 -5.79 -0.26
C GLU A 12 29.12 -4.84 0.03
N ASP A 13 29.03 -3.72 -0.67
CA ASP A 13 27.95 -2.73 -0.56
C ASP A 13 26.60 -3.33 -0.96
N VAL A 14 26.53 -4.10 -2.05
CA VAL A 14 25.32 -4.84 -2.46
C VAL A 14 24.85 -5.78 -1.34
N ARG A 15 25.76 -6.55 -0.73
CA ARG A 15 25.39 -7.43 0.39
C ARG A 15 24.89 -6.65 1.61
N ALA A 16 25.49 -5.49 1.89
CA ALA A 16 25.01 -4.62 2.97
C ALA A 16 23.60 -4.06 2.67
N ALA A 17 23.37 -3.61 1.42
CA ALA A 17 22.07 -3.12 0.97
C ALA A 17 20.97 -4.20 1.09
N TYR A 18 21.22 -5.44 0.69
CA TYR A 18 20.26 -6.54 0.86
C TYR A 18 19.93 -6.83 2.33
N ARG A 19 20.91 -6.73 3.22
CA ARG A 19 20.69 -6.92 4.67
C ARG A 19 19.88 -5.76 5.26
N LEU A 20 20.14 -4.53 4.83
CA LEU A 20 19.35 -3.36 5.21
C LEU A 20 17.91 -3.49 4.71
N LEU A 21 17.73 -3.87 3.45
CA LEU A 21 16.41 -4.09 2.85
C LEU A 21 15.63 -5.18 3.59
N TYR A 22 16.28 -6.29 3.95
CA TYR A 22 15.66 -7.33 4.78
C TYR A 22 15.15 -6.79 6.12
N ALA A 23 15.98 -6.02 6.84
CA ALA A 23 15.61 -5.44 8.13
C ALA A 23 14.45 -4.44 7.98
N TYR A 24 14.46 -3.61 6.94
CA TYR A 24 13.41 -2.67 6.59
C TYR A 24 12.09 -3.40 6.32
N GLN A 25 12.09 -4.38 5.42
CA GLN A 25 10.90 -5.15 5.05
C GLN A 25 10.31 -5.88 6.26
N ARG A 26 11.15 -6.47 7.12
CA ARG A 26 10.71 -7.14 8.35
C ARG A 26 10.01 -6.16 9.29
N ARG A 27 10.63 -4.99 9.56
CA ARG A 27 10.03 -3.94 10.37
C ARG A 27 8.71 -3.45 9.80
N THR A 28 8.64 -3.22 8.49
CA THR A 28 7.43 -2.76 7.81
C THR A 28 6.28 -3.76 7.97
N LEU A 29 6.54 -5.04 7.74
CA LEU A 29 5.53 -6.09 7.92
C LEU A 29 5.08 -6.21 9.40
N ASP A 30 6.00 -6.07 10.36
CA ASP A 30 5.66 -6.05 11.79
C ASP A 30 4.80 -4.81 12.14
N THR A 31 5.08 -3.65 11.54
CA THR A 31 4.27 -2.43 11.68
C THR A 31 2.86 -2.63 11.12
N ILE A 32 2.73 -3.18 9.91
CA ILE A 32 1.43 -3.49 9.29
C ILE A 32 0.65 -4.48 10.17
N SER A 33 1.31 -5.50 10.72
CA SER A 33 0.68 -6.44 11.65
C SER A 33 0.12 -5.73 12.89
N LEU A 34 0.89 -4.80 13.48
CA LEU A 34 0.42 -4.01 14.63
C LEU A 34 -0.78 -3.11 14.29
N VAL A 35 -0.83 -2.57 13.07
CA VAL A 35 -1.99 -1.82 12.58
C VAL A 35 -3.21 -2.72 12.52
N ILE A 36 -3.09 -3.91 11.92
CA ILE A 36 -4.22 -4.84 11.74
C ILE A 36 -4.71 -5.41 13.07
N ASP A 37 -3.84 -5.61 14.04
CA ASP A 37 -4.24 -6.00 15.41
C ASP A 37 -5.24 -5.02 16.05
N GLN A 38 -5.33 -3.76 15.56
CA GLN A 38 -6.31 -2.78 15.99
C GLN A 38 -7.68 -2.91 15.27
N PHE A 39 -7.81 -3.82 14.30
CA PHE A 39 -9.03 -4.09 13.54
C PHE A 39 -9.38 -5.58 13.63
N PRO A 40 -9.82 -6.07 14.79
CA PRO A 40 -9.91 -7.52 15.09
C PRO A 40 -10.92 -8.28 14.23
N ASP A 41 -11.86 -7.58 13.59
CA ASP A 41 -12.83 -8.15 12.66
C ASP A 41 -12.33 -8.19 11.20
N ARG A 42 -11.11 -7.73 10.94
CA ARG A 42 -10.49 -7.72 9.62
C ARG A 42 -9.44 -8.82 9.50
N THR A 43 -9.53 -9.56 8.41
CA THR A 43 -8.57 -10.61 8.06
C THR A 43 -7.97 -10.35 6.69
N PHE A 44 -6.76 -10.84 6.48
CA PHE A 44 -6.07 -10.67 5.21
C PHE A 44 -6.91 -11.23 4.06
N TYR A 45 -7.06 -10.41 3.03
CA TYR A 45 -7.76 -10.74 1.80
C TYR A 45 -6.79 -10.93 0.64
N GLN A 46 -6.01 -9.89 0.33
CA GLN A 46 -5.06 -9.90 -0.79
C GLN A 46 -3.98 -8.84 -0.57
N TRP A 47 -2.87 -8.93 -1.27
CA TRP A 47 -1.92 -7.84 -1.44
C TRP A 47 -1.63 -7.63 -2.92
N SER A 48 -1.21 -6.43 -3.28
CA SER A 48 -0.87 -6.07 -4.64
C SER A 48 0.32 -5.11 -4.66
N ASN A 49 1.29 -5.43 -5.49
CA ASN A 49 2.32 -4.46 -5.84
C ASN A 49 1.69 -3.34 -6.67
N LEU A 50 2.06 -2.10 -6.41
CA LEU A 50 1.44 -0.93 -7.03
C LEU A 50 2.15 -0.45 -8.28
N LEU A 51 3.46 -0.67 -8.41
CA LEU A 51 4.29 -0.09 -9.47
C LEU A 51 4.83 -1.11 -10.46
N CYS A 52 4.95 -2.34 -10.06
CA CYS A 52 5.67 -3.36 -10.80
C CYS A 52 4.92 -4.68 -10.80
N ASP A 53 5.04 -5.43 -11.88
CA ASP A 53 4.50 -6.79 -11.94
C ASP A 53 5.50 -7.79 -11.36
N MET A 54 5.09 -8.59 -10.39
CA MET A 54 5.94 -9.69 -9.92
C MET A 54 6.29 -10.63 -11.07
N PRO A 55 7.59 -10.92 -11.30
CA PRO A 55 7.98 -11.83 -12.36
C PRO A 55 7.42 -13.23 -12.09
N PRO A 56 6.75 -13.87 -13.06
CA PRO A 56 6.28 -15.24 -12.89
C PRO A 56 7.47 -16.19 -12.79
N ALA A 57 7.40 -17.15 -11.86
CA ALA A 57 8.46 -18.14 -11.65
C ALA A 57 8.63 -19.12 -12.84
N ARG A 58 7.63 -19.20 -13.74
CA ARG A 58 7.63 -20.13 -14.88
C ARG A 58 7.04 -19.49 -16.13
N GLY A 59 7.49 -19.97 -17.28
CA GLY A 59 6.87 -19.66 -18.59
C GLY A 59 7.26 -18.34 -19.23
N LYS A 60 7.98 -17.46 -18.54
CA LYS A 60 8.49 -16.20 -19.07
C LYS A 60 9.91 -15.96 -18.59
N THR A 61 10.78 -15.50 -19.49
CA THR A 61 12.15 -15.12 -19.13
C THR A 61 12.14 -13.83 -18.28
N PRO A 62 12.99 -13.75 -17.24
CA PRO A 62 13.14 -12.52 -16.45
C PRO A 62 13.96 -11.41 -17.18
N PHE A 63 14.69 -11.73 -18.26
CA PHE A 63 15.65 -10.84 -18.87
C PHE A 63 15.05 -9.62 -19.61
N GLY A 64 13.75 -9.60 -19.84
CA GLY A 64 13.04 -8.45 -20.42
C GLY A 64 12.11 -7.75 -19.44
N ARG A 65 12.26 -8.03 -18.14
CA ARG A 65 11.49 -7.43 -17.07
C ARG A 65 12.19 -6.20 -16.51
N TRP A 66 11.44 -5.32 -15.89
CA TRP A 66 12.01 -4.22 -15.14
C TRP A 66 12.79 -4.71 -13.93
N THR A 67 13.86 -4.03 -13.58
CA THR A 67 14.64 -4.35 -12.38
C THR A 67 13.78 -4.16 -11.12
N TRP A 68 12.87 -3.20 -11.15
CA TRP A 68 11.90 -2.92 -10.09
C TRP A 68 10.92 -4.07 -9.83
N ASP A 69 10.62 -4.91 -10.83
CA ASP A 69 9.74 -6.08 -10.67
C ASP A 69 10.26 -7.08 -9.62
N PHE A 70 11.54 -7.00 -9.27
CA PHE A 70 12.17 -7.84 -8.25
C PHE A 70 12.15 -7.22 -6.84
N MET A 71 11.46 -6.09 -6.64
CA MET A 71 11.31 -5.39 -5.36
C MET A 71 9.83 -5.28 -4.92
N PRO A 72 9.12 -6.41 -4.68
CA PRO A 72 7.66 -6.41 -4.55
C PRO A 72 7.10 -5.63 -3.36
N LEU A 73 7.88 -5.40 -2.29
CA LEU A 73 7.45 -4.62 -1.13
C LEU A 73 7.89 -3.15 -1.20
N TYR A 74 8.30 -2.68 -2.36
CA TYR A 74 8.73 -1.30 -2.54
C TYR A 74 7.56 -0.32 -2.40
N ASN A 75 6.48 -0.52 -3.16
CA ASN A 75 5.20 0.17 -3.00
C ASN A 75 4.09 -0.87 -3.15
N THR A 76 3.30 -1.05 -2.10
CA THR A 76 2.41 -2.23 -1.99
C THR A 76 1.17 -1.89 -1.18
N SER A 77 0.01 -2.36 -1.64
CA SER A 77 -1.23 -2.34 -0.85
C SER A 77 -1.53 -3.72 -0.28
N PHE A 78 -1.93 -3.74 0.98
CA PHE A 78 -2.43 -4.90 1.70
C PHE A 78 -3.91 -4.68 2.00
N LEU A 79 -4.75 -5.61 1.58
CA LEU A 79 -6.20 -5.50 1.64
C LEU A 79 -6.75 -6.47 2.70
N PHE A 80 -7.69 -5.98 3.50
CA PHE A 80 -8.30 -6.74 4.58
C PHE A 80 -9.81 -6.56 4.56
N THR A 81 -10.54 -7.68 4.64
CA THR A 81 -12.00 -7.70 4.66
C THR A 81 -12.52 -8.46 5.86
N LYS A 82 -13.80 -8.37 6.12
CA LYS A 82 -14.46 -9.22 7.13
C LYS A 82 -14.44 -10.67 6.66
N GLY A 83 -13.76 -11.53 7.43
CA GLY A 83 -13.64 -12.95 7.13
C GLY A 83 -12.59 -13.33 6.04
N GLY A 84 -11.95 -12.38 5.36
CA GLY A 84 -10.86 -12.64 4.38
C GLY A 84 -11.25 -13.48 3.15
N ASP A 85 -12.54 -13.76 2.94
CA ASP A 85 -13.00 -14.64 1.87
C ASP A 85 -13.12 -13.89 0.54
N ALA A 86 -12.41 -14.41 -0.48
CA ALA A 86 -12.45 -13.88 -1.85
C ALA A 86 -13.84 -14.01 -2.52
N SER A 87 -14.71 -14.88 -1.99
CA SER A 87 -16.10 -15.03 -2.46
C SER A 87 -17.05 -13.96 -1.92
N ASN A 88 -16.57 -13.13 -0.98
CA ASN A 88 -17.39 -12.10 -0.33
C ASN A 88 -17.54 -10.89 -1.27
N TYR A 89 -18.72 -10.73 -1.85
CA TYR A 89 -19.03 -9.53 -2.63
C TYR A 89 -19.39 -8.35 -1.69
N PRO A 90 -19.11 -7.09 -2.12
CA PRO A 90 -19.38 -5.92 -1.30
C PRO A 90 -20.88 -5.77 -1.02
N GLN A 91 -21.26 -5.76 0.27
CA GLN A 91 -22.62 -5.56 0.72
C GLN A 91 -22.74 -4.24 1.46
N GLN A 92 -23.94 -3.66 1.46
CA GLN A 92 -24.20 -2.43 2.20
C GLN A 92 -23.81 -2.57 3.67
N GLY A 93 -23.01 -1.63 4.17
CA GLY A 93 -22.46 -1.63 5.52
C GLY A 93 -21.12 -2.35 5.67
N ASP A 94 -20.72 -3.17 4.69
CA ASP A 94 -19.38 -3.76 4.66
C ASP A 94 -18.32 -2.71 4.25
N TRP A 95 -17.06 -3.00 4.55
CA TRP A 95 -15.94 -2.16 4.16
C TRP A 95 -14.66 -2.96 3.98
N LEU A 96 -13.76 -2.44 3.16
CA LEU A 96 -12.41 -2.93 2.94
C LEU A 96 -11.45 -1.97 3.66
N LEU A 97 -10.49 -2.51 4.40
CA LEU A 97 -9.33 -1.77 4.87
C LEU A 97 -8.16 -2.03 3.93
N GLU A 98 -7.58 -0.97 3.44
CA GLU A 98 -6.31 -0.99 2.72
C GLU A 98 -5.22 -0.38 3.60
N VAL A 99 -4.10 -1.09 3.73
CA VAL A 99 -2.85 -0.55 4.26
C VAL A 99 -1.89 -0.40 3.09
N LYS A 100 -1.70 0.82 2.65
CA LYS A 100 -0.82 1.16 1.51
C LYS A 100 0.54 1.58 2.03
N LEU A 101 1.56 0.88 1.60
CA LEU A 101 2.96 1.22 1.82
C LEU A 101 3.52 1.94 0.60
N GLU A 102 4.11 3.09 0.80
CA GLU A 102 4.92 3.82 -0.16
C GLU A 102 6.33 3.99 0.43
N THR A 103 7.28 3.22 -0.09
CA THR A 103 8.67 3.25 0.40
C THR A 103 9.42 4.48 -0.10
N ASP A 104 9.08 4.95 -1.29
CA ASP A 104 9.71 6.11 -1.91
C ASP A 104 8.70 6.87 -2.78
N SER A 105 8.37 8.09 -2.39
CA SER A 105 7.43 8.95 -3.13
C SER A 105 7.96 9.40 -4.49
N GLY A 106 9.26 9.33 -4.76
CA GLY A 106 9.84 9.63 -6.06
C GLY A 106 9.31 8.76 -7.19
N HIS A 107 8.75 7.59 -6.88
CA HIS A 107 8.10 6.72 -7.85
C HIS A 107 6.67 7.14 -8.23
N ALA A 108 6.02 8.04 -7.50
CA ALA A 108 4.62 8.40 -7.74
C ALA A 108 4.36 8.95 -9.15
N GLU A 109 5.34 9.68 -9.71
CA GLU A 109 5.25 10.26 -11.07
C GLU A 109 5.35 9.22 -12.19
N PHE A 110 5.76 7.98 -11.88
CA PHE A 110 5.98 6.92 -12.87
C PHE A 110 4.81 5.93 -12.97
N TRP A 111 3.75 6.15 -12.22
CA TRP A 111 2.55 5.33 -12.28
C TRP A 111 1.97 5.29 -13.71
N GLY A 112 1.80 4.08 -14.25
CA GLY A 112 1.24 3.87 -15.58
C GLY A 112 2.18 4.15 -16.76
N ARG A 113 3.44 4.49 -16.55
CA ARG A 113 4.44 4.64 -17.63
C ARG A 113 4.80 3.28 -18.23
N ARG A 114 5.16 3.30 -19.51
CA ARG A 114 5.56 2.10 -20.27
C ARG A 114 7.07 1.85 -20.29
N THR A 115 7.86 2.79 -19.75
CA THR A 115 9.32 2.72 -19.72
C THR A 115 9.79 2.62 -18.28
N GLU A 116 10.72 1.71 -18.03
CA GLU A 116 11.33 1.54 -16.71
C GLU A 116 11.99 2.85 -16.27
N PRO A 117 11.63 3.41 -15.08
CA PRO A 117 12.33 4.58 -14.56
C PRO A 117 13.74 4.20 -14.12
N SER A 118 14.70 5.06 -14.42
CA SER A 118 16.06 4.94 -13.87
C SER A 118 16.11 5.55 -12.47
N ILE A 119 17.12 5.18 -11.67
CA ILE A 119 17.35 5.78 -10.35
C ILE A 119 17.50 7.31 -10.44
N ALA A 120 18.09 7.82 -11.53
CA ALA A 120 18.25 9.25 -11.73
C ALA A 120 16.93 10.01 -11.97
N ASP A 121 15.87 9.30 -12.36
CA ASP A 121 14.56 9.89 -12.59
C ASP A 121 13.78 10.09 -11.27
N LEU A 122 14.18 9.45 -10.16
CA LEU A 122 13.43 9.46 -8.89
C LEU A 122 13.67 10.71 -8.03
N GLY A 123 14.57 11.60 -8.45
CA GLY A 123 14.96 12.77 -7.67
C GLY A 123 15.99 12.46 -6.59
N ASP A 124 16.21 13.42 -5.69
CA ASP A 124 17.12 13.22 -4.56
C ASP A 124 16.40 12.45 -3.45
N VAL A 125 17.08 11.44 -2.89
CA VAL A 125 16.56 10.63 -1.77
C VAL A 125 16.17 11.50 -0.56
N ALA A 126 16.84 12.65 -0.37
CA ALA A 126 16.54 13.58 0.72
C ALA A 126 15.20 14.33 0.53
N ASP A 127 14.71 14.44 -0.71
CA ASP A 127 13.47 15.13 -1.06
C ASP A 127 12.27 14.18 -1.14
N THR A 128 12.51 12.87 -1.11
CA THR A 128 11.45 11.84 -1.14
C THR A 128 11.08 11.38 0.27
N LYS A 129 9.92 10.74 0.39
CA LYS A 129 9.35 10.31 1.68
C LYS A 129 8.93 8.86 1.62
N SER A 130 8.98 8.21 2.79
CA SER A 130 8.36 6.91 3.00
C SER A 130 7.09 7.09 3.83
N ALA A 131 5.97 6.56 3.37
CA ALA A 131 4.66 6.76 4.00
C ALA A 131 3.89 5.45 4.18
N LEU A 132 2.99 5.45 5.16
CA LEU A 132 1.96 4.45 5.36
C LEU A 132 0.60 5.14 5.32
N SER A 133 -0.28 4.67 4.45
CA SER A 133 -1.65 5.15 4.35
C SER A 133 -2.63 4.08 4.83
N LEU A 134 -3.61 4.47 5.62
CA LEU A 134 -4.79 3.67 5.88
C LEU A 134 -5.93 4.21 5.03
N ILE A 135 -6.56 3.34 4.26
CA ILE A 135 -7.68 3.72 3.38
C ILE A 135 -8.85 2.79 3.69
N VAL A 136 -10.00 3.38 3.95
CA VAL A 136 -11.25 2.63 4.10
C VAL A 136 -12.11 2.84 2.87
N TRP A 137 -12.63 1.74 2.34
CA TRP A 137 -13.59 1.67 1.25
C TRP A 137 -14.91 1.13 1.79
N LYS A 138 -15.84 2.01 2.14
CA LYS A 138 -17.16 1.65 2.70
C LYS A 138 -18.16 1.42 1.59
N CYS A 139 -18.81 0.26 1.58
CA CYS A 139 -19.92 -0.06 0.70
C CYS A 139 -21.23 0.52 1.26
N VAL A 140 -21.82 1.47 0.55
CA VAL A 140 -23.11 2.10 0.94
C VAL A 140 -24.29 1.54 0.17
N GLU A 141 -24.05 0.81 -0.93
CA GLU A 141 -25.07 0.08 -1.68
C GLU A 141 -24.50 -1.27 -2.14
N THR A 142 -25.26 -2.35 -1.94
CA THR A 142 -24.84 -3.72 -2.26
C THR A 142 -24.53 -3.92 -3.74
N PHE A 143 -23.38 -4.51 -4.03
CA PHE A 143 -22.96 -4.89 -5.38
C PHE A 143 -23.63 -6.21 -5.83
N PRO A 144 -23.60 -6.50 -7.16
CA PRO A 144 -24.02 -7.80 -7.68
C PRO A 144 -23.21 -8.95 -7.06
N LYS A 145 -23.85 -10.12 -6.88
CA LYS A 145 -23.22 -11.30 -6.22
C LYS A 145 -21.96 -11.85 -6.91
N ASN A 146 -21.74 -11.51 -8.18
CA ASN A 146 -20.55 -11.89 -8.92
C ASN A 146 -19.42 -10.85 -8.85
N SER A 147 -19.60 -9.76 -8.09
CA SER A 147 -18.58 -8.75 -7.84
C SER A 147 -17.62 -9.18 -6.72
N ASN A 148 -16.47 -8.55 -6.65
CA ASN A 148 -15.51 -8.75 -5.56
C ASN A 148 -14.80 -7.43 -5.20
N TRP A 149 -14.26 -7.37 -3.98
CA TRP A 149 -13.60 -6.18 -3.48
C TRP A 149 -12.35 -5.77 -4.28
N TYR A 150 -11.63 -6.72 -4.83
CA TYR A 150 -10.41 -6.43 -5.57
C TYR A 150 -10.68 -5.80 -6.94
N ASN A 151 -11.44 -6.49 -7.79
CA ASN A 151 -11.65 -6.05 -9.18
C ASN A 151 -12.66 -4.91 -9.30
N ASP A 152 -13.77 -4.96 -8.53
CA ASP A 152 -14.92 -4.08 -8.73
C ASP A 152 -14.89 -2.84 -7.82
N VAL A 153 -14.04 -2.85 -6.77
CA VAL A 153 -13.88 -1.71 -5.85
C VAL A 153 -12.46 -1.17 -5.93
N TRP A 154 -11.49 -1.90 -5.41
CA TRP A 154 -10.13 -1.39 -5.22
C TRP A 154 -9.39 -1.11 -6.52
N TYR A 155 -9.39 -2.05 -7.46
CA TYR A 155 -8.67 -1.91 -8.74
C TYR A 155 -9.41 -1.01 -9.75
N ALA A 156 -10.74 -0.96 -9.65
CA ALA A 156 -11.58 -0.21 -10.59
C ALA A 156 -11.60 1.30 -10.32
N HIS A 157 -11.21 1.75 -9.13
CA HIS A 157 -11.40 3.15 -8.73
C HIS A 157 -10.11 3.79 -8.20
N PRO A 158 -9.92 5.10 -8.42
CA PRO A 158 -8.78 5.83 -7.89
C PRO A 158 -8.89 5.97 -6.36
N TRP A 159 -7.73 6.11 -5.70
CA TRP A 159 -7.67 6.54 -4.31
C TRP A 159 -8.27 7.93 -4.12
N PRO A 160 -8.72 8.27 -2.90
CA PRO A 160 -9.14 9.62 -2.57
C PRO A 160 -8.08 10.65 -2.96
N SER A 161 -8.48 11.72 -3.66
CA SER A 161 -7.55 12.79 -4.01
C SER A 161 -7.20 13.63 -2.79
N MET A 162 -6.03 14.28 -2.81
CA MET A 162 -5.60 15.15 -1.71
C MET A 162 -6.61 16.26 -1.42
N ASP A 163 -7.20 16.89 -2.44
CA ASP A 163 -8.22 17.93 -2.28
C ASP A 163 -9.43 17.45 -1.46
N VAL A 164 -9.85 16.21 -1.69
CA VAL A 164 -10.98 15.57 -0.96
C VAL A 164 -10.58 15.27 0.48
N ILE A 165 -9.36 14.77 0.69
CA ILE A 165 -8.83 14.45 2.03
C ILE A 165 -8.67 15.72 2.86
N GLU A 166 -8.05 16.77 2.31
CA GLU A 166 -7.83 18.06 2.97
C GLU A 166 -9.16 18.77 3.31
N ALA A 167 -10.17 18.61 2.49
CA ALA A 167 -11.53 19.10 2.78
C ALA A 167 -12.25 18.26 3.86
N GLY A 168 -11.67 17.16 4.34
CA GLY A 168 -12.29 16.26 5.31
C GLY A 168 -13.52 15.50 4.78
N ASN A 169 -13.66 15.39 3.47
CA ASN A 169 -14.78 14.75 2.81
C ASN A 169 -14.46 13.32 2.36
N ALA A 170 -15.48 12.46 2.35
CA ALA A 170 -15.35 11.17 1.71
C ALA A 170 -15.29 11.31 0.17
N ALA A 171 -14.39 10.58 -0.47
CA ALA A 171 -14.44 10.38 -1.90
C ALA A 171 -15.59 9.41 -2.25
N VAL A 172 -16.35 9.74 -3.28
CA VAL A 172 -17.50 8.94 -3.72
C VAL A 172 -17.20 8.38 -5.10
N VAL A 173 -17.19 7.05 -5.20
CA VAL A 173 -16.88 6.33 -6.44
C VAL A 173 -17.92 5.22 -6.70
N ALA A 174 -17.77 4.47 -7.78
CA ALA A 174 -18.68 3.37 -8.16
C ALA A 174 -20.16 3.82 -8.23
N ASP A 175 -20.42 4.93 -8.92
CA ASP A 175 -21.77 5.53 -9.06
C ASP A 175 -22.46 5.77 -7.70
N GLY A 176 -21.68 6.18 -6.70
CA GLY A 176 -22.18 6.46 -5.35
C GLY A 176 -22.21 5.28 -4.39
N LYS A 177 -21.85 4.08 -4.84
CA LYS A 177 -21.92 2.84 -4.02
C LYS A 177 -20.77 2.68 -3.04
N ILE A 178 -19.66 3.35 -3.27
CA ILE A 178 -18.49 3.31 -2.40
C ILE A 178 -18.14 4.72 -1.93
N HIS A 179 -17.98 4.86 -0.63
CA HIS A 179 -17.39 6.01 0.02
C HIS A 179 -16.01 5.62 0.54
N SER A 180 -14.98 6.40 0.24
CA SER A 180 -13.63 6.10 0.70
C SER A 180 -12.97 7.33 1.34
N PHE A 181 -12.09 7.08 2.30
CA PHE A 181 -11.27 8.11 2.93
C PHE A 181 -9.90 7.55 3.27
N GLN A 182 -8.88 8.40 3.22
CA GLN A 182 -7.48 8.07 3.45
C GLN A 182 -6.91 8.90 4.60
N VAL A 183 -6.07 8.26 5.43
CA VAL A 183 -5.29 8.90 6.49
C VAL A 183 -3.84 8.44 6.35
N ASP A 184 -2.92 9.40 6.26
CA ASP A 184 -1.50 9.16 6.01
C ASP A 184 -0.65 9.45 7.24
N THR A 185 0.51 8.79 7.31
CA THR A 185 1.60 9.12 8.23
C THR A 185 2.94 8.80 7.56
N LEU A 186 4.00 9.51 7.95
CA LEU A 186 5.35 9.13 7.56
C LEU A 186 5.80 7.89 8.32
N LEU A 187 6.53 6.99 7.66
CA LEU A 187 7.05 5.79 8.34
C LEU A 187 7.98 6.09 9.50
N GLU A 188 8.68 7.22 9.44
CA GLU A 188 9.56 7.70 10.52
C GLU A 188 8.79 8.11 11.78
N GLU A 189 7.50 8.45 11.67
CA GLU A 189 6.63 8.77 12.81
C GLU A 189 6.14 7.51 13.54
N LEU A 190 6.31 6.34 12.93
CA LEU A 190 5.92 5.04 13.48
C LEU A 190 7.13 4.34 14.14
N GLU A 191 7.81 5.03 15.08
CA GLU A 191 9.05 4.57 15.68
C GLU A 191 8.87 3.31 16.53
N ASP A 192 7.73 3.21 17.24
CA ASP A 192 7.45 2.16 18.20
C ASP A 192 5.98 1.71 18.18
N ARG A 193 5.67 0.69 18.98
CA ARG A 193 4.28 0.19 19.12
C ARG A 193 3.30 1.28 19.56
N ALA A 194 3.70 2.18 20.43
CA ALA A 194 2.81 3.21 20.97
C ALA A 194 2.46 4.25 19.90
N SER A 195 3.40 4.64 19.04
CA SER A 195 3.15 5.54 17.90
C SER A 195 2.23 4.90 16.86
N VAL A 196 2.40 3.62 16.55
CA VAL A 196 1.49 2.86 15.66
C VAL A 196 0.07 2.84 16.23
N ILE A 197 -0.10 2.54 17.52
CA ILE A 197 -1.43 2.52 18.16
C ILE A 197 -2.06 3.91 18.16
N ARG A 198 -1.31 4.98 18.46
CA ARG A 198 -1.83 6.36 18.41
C ARG A 198 -2.31 6.74 17.01
N PHE A 199 -1.49 6.47 15.99
CA PHE A 199 -1.85 6.72 14.60
C PHE A 199 -3.13 5.98 14.21
N THR A 200 -3.18 4.67 14.47
CA THR A 200 -4.33 3.84 14.12
C THR A 200 -5.60 4.27 14.86
N SER A 201 -5.49 4.66 16.14
CA SER A 201 -6.63 5.17 16.91
C SER A 201 -7.15 6.49 16.37
N ALA A 202 -6.26 7.41 15.98
CA ALA A 202 -6.64 8.66 15.34
C ALA A 202 -7.31 8.42 13.98
N ALA A 203 -6.76 7.53 13.18
CA ALA A 203 -7.34 7.14 11.89
C ALA A 203 -8.74 6.53 12.04
N LYS A 204 -8.94 5.63 13.02
CA LYS A 204 -10.28 5.06 13.34
C LYS A 204 -11.27 6.16 13.67
N ALA A 205 -10.90 7.13 14.51
CA ALA A 205 -11.78 8.25 14.87
C ALA A 205 -12.14 9.11 13.63
N THR A 206 -11.18 9.35 12.75
CA THR A 206 -11.40 10.07 11.50
C THR A 206 -12.34 9.31 10.56
N PHE A 207 -12.11 8.00 10.36
CA PHE A 207 -13.00 7.16 9.54
C PHE A 207 -14.41 7.11 10.11
N ALA A 208 -14.56 6.96 11.44
CA ALA A 208 -15.85 6.92 12.09
C ALA A 208 -16.65 8.19 11.81
N SER A 209 -16.03 9.37 11.91
CA SER A 209 -16.68 10.66 11.68
C SER A 209 -16.94 10.93 10.20
N THR A 210 -15.95 10.68 9.30
CA THR A 210 -16.04 11.04 7.88
C THR A 210 -16.91 10.08 7.08
N LEU A 211 -16.86 8.79 7.42
CA LEU A 211 -17.58 7.73 6.71
C LEU A 211 -18.85 7.28 7.45
N ASP A 212 -19.19 7.88 8.58
CA ASP A 212 -20.32 7.45 9.42
C ASP A 212 -20.29 5.94 9.70
N MET A 213 -19.20 5.48 10.38
CA MET A 213 -18.92 4.06 10.64
C MET A 213 -18.74 3.81 12.14
N ASP A 214 -19.17 2.64 12.59
CA ASP A 214 -18.78 2.10 13.89
C ASP A 214 -17.51 1.25 13.72
N LEU A 215 -16.41 1.70 14.32
CA LEU A 215 -15.09 1.04 14.29
C LEU A 215 -14.61 0.70 15.71
N ALA A 216 -15.54 0.49 16.63
CA ALA A 216 -15.24 0.14 18.01
C ALA A 216 -14.46 -1.19 18.15
#